data_288c839f4bdbdb435a37aa6b97b8b742
#
_entry.id   288c839f4bdbdb435a37aa6b97b8b742
#
_cell.length_a   1.000
_cell.length_b   1.000
_cell.length_c   1.000
_cell.angle_alpha   90.00
_cell.angle_beta   90.00
_cell.angle_gamma   90.00
#
_symmetry.space_group_name_H-M   'P 1'
#
loop_
_entity.id
_entity.type
_entity.pdbx_description
1 polymer ?
#
loop_
_entity_poly.entity_id
_entity_poly.type
_entity_poly.pdbx_seq_one_letter_code
_entity_poly.pdbx_strand_id
1 'polypeptide(L)'
;MERLILLALLLLSSESALANEGYATYYTEASCKREGTSGIWTASGERFDEQALTCAMRRREWGKRFLVYSHETGRSVVVRLNDYGPGKGPTARGVIIDLTPAGMKALGIKGKGLVSVQEVQQ
;
A
#
# COMPACT_ATOMS: atom_id res chain seq x y z
N MET A 1 35.47 12.23 12.37
CA MET A 1 34.19 11.86 12.95
C MET A 1 33.02 12.50 12.25
N GLU A 2 33.10 13.78 11.97
CA GLU A 2 32.05 14.49 11.23
C GLU A 2 31.81 13.92 9.84
N ARG A 3 32.85 13.46 9.16
CA ARG A 3 32.76 12.87 7.83
C ARG A 3 31.95 11.56 7.82
N LEU A 4 32.06 10.78 8.87
CA LEU A 4 31.33 9.52 8.98
C LEU A 4 29.82 9.77 9.15
N ILE A 5 29.46 10.80 9.90
CA ILE A 5 28.07 11.18 10.10
C ILE A 5 27.43 11.62 8.79
N LEU A 6 28.15 12.43 8.00
CA LEU A 6 27.67 12.88 6.70
C LEU A 6 27.45 11.72 5.73
N LEU A 7 28.33 10.74 5.73
CA LEU A 7 28.21 9.57 4.87
C LEU A 7 26.95 8.75 5.23
N ALA A 8 26.69 8.57 6.52
CA ALA A 8 25.51 7.86 6.97
C ALA A 8 24.20 8.57 6.53
N LEU A 9 24.17 9.90 6.60
CA LEU A 9 23.02 10.68 6.14
C LEU A 9 22.77 10.53 4.66
N LEU A 10 23.82 10.49 3.85
CA LEU A 10 23.70 10.29 2.41
C LEU A 10 23.11 8.93 2.07
N LEU A 11 23.52 7.89 2.79
CA LEU A 11 22.96 6.55 2.59
C LEU A 11 21.48 6.49 2.91
N LEU A 12 21.05 7.12 4.01
CA LEU A 12 19.65 7.19 4.39
C LEU A 12 18.82 7.94 3.35
N SER A 13 19.36 9.02 2.80
CA SER A 13 18.68 9.79 1.76
C SER A 13 18.48 8.95 0.49
N SER A 14 19.46 8.13 0.13
CA SER A 14 19.36 7.26 -1.05
C SER A 14 18.23 6.24 -0.90
N GLU A 15 18.07 5.67 0.29
CA GLU A 15 17.01 4.71 0.54
C GLU A 15 15.63 5.33 0.47
N SER A 16 15.45 6.53 1.02
CA SER A 16 14.16 7.22 0.97
C SER A 16 13.76 7.60 -0.46
N ALA A 17 14.72 7.78 -1.36
CA ALA A 17 14.45 8.09 -2.76
C ALA A 17 13.82 6.92 -3.54
N LEU A 18 13.82 5.69 -2.97
CA LEU A 18 13.23 4.52 -3.60
C LEU A 18 11.74 4.35 -3.30
N ALA A 19 11.16 5.19 -2.44
CA ALA A 19 9.75 5.13 -2.15
C ALA A 19 8.93 5.65 -3.33
N ASN A 20 7.82 4.97 -3.63
CA ASN A 20 6.88 5.38 -4.66
C ASN A 20 5.78 6.24 -4.06
N GLU A 21 5.41 7.30 -4.76
CA GLU A 21 4.31 8.18 -4.34
C GLU A 21 3.13 8.04 -5.27
N GLY A 22 1.94 8.13 -4.71
CA GLY A 22 0.70 8.07 -5.44
C GLY A 22 -0.47 8.04 -4.48
N TYR A 23 -1.64 7.70 -5.01
CA TYR A 23 -2.84 7.67 -4.17
C TYR A 23 -3.13 6.27 -3.67
N ALA A 24 -3.63 6.20 -2.45
CA ALA A 24 -4.22 5.00 -1.89
C ALA A 24 -5.74 5.14 -1.93
N THR A 25 -6.41 4.08 -2.31
CA THR A 25 -7.85 3.92 -2.14
C THR A 25 -8.09 2.66 -1.33
N TYR A 26 -9.35 2.26 -1.18
CA TYR A 26 -9.65 1.04 -0.46
C TYR A 26 -10.69 0.22 -1.21
N TYR A 27 -10.77 -1.05 -0.87
CA TYR A 27 -11.78 -1.93 -1.43
C TYR A 27 -12.41 -2.76 -0.30
N THR A 28 -13.65 -3.20 -0.56
CA THR A 28 -14.43 -3.95 0.41
C THR A 28 -14.89 -5.25 -0.24
N GLU A 29 -15.38 -6.17 0.59
CA GLU A 29 -15.98 -7.41 0.08
C GLU A 29 -17.16 -7.09 -0.85
N ALA A 30 -17.96 -6.08 -0.50
CA ALA A 30 -19.09 -5.66 -1.32
C ALA A 30 -18.63 -5.14 -2.69
N SER A 31 -17.55 -4.36 -2.76
CA SER A 31 -17.03 -3.86 -4.03
C SER A 31 -16.48 -4.99 -4.91
N CYS A 32 -15.81 -5.97 -4.31
CA CYS A 32 -15.32 -7.14 -5.04
C CYS A 32 -16.46 -7.90 -5.70
N LYS A 33 -17.55 -8.13 -5.00
CA LYS A 33 -18.72 -8.83 -5.53
C LYS A 33 -19.37 -8.06 -6.69
N ARG A 34 -19.48 -6.73 -6.55
CA ARG A 34 -20.06 -5.87 -7.58
C ARG A 34 -19.30 -5.89 -8.90
N GLU A 35 -17.97 -5.95 -8.81
CA GLU A 35 -17.11 -5.92 -9.97
C GLU A 35 -17.00 -7.25 -10.71
N GLY A 36 -17.74 -8.28 -10.24
CA GLY A 36 -17.75 -9.58 -10.88
C GLY A 36 -16.43 -10.34 -10.75
N THR A 37 -15.63 -10.00 -9.74
CA THR A 37 -14.40 -10.71 -9.44
C THR A 37 -14.70 -12.04 -8.74
N SER A 38 -13.68 -12.77 -8.34
CA SER A 38 -13.84 -14.04 -7.62
C SER A 38 -14.46 -13.90 -6.22
N GLY A 39 -15.03 -12.73 -5.93
CA GLY A 39 -15.73 -12.46 -4.68
C GLY A 39 -14.79 -12.22 -3.54
N ILE A 40 -14.87 -13.08 -2.52
CA ILE A 40 -14.08 -12.92 -1.30
C ILE A 40 -12.66 -13.47 -1.42
N TRP A 41 -12.31 -14.07 -2.54
CA TRP A 41 -10.97 -14.64 -2.74
C TRP A 41 -10.06 -13.63 -3.43
N THR A 42 -8.89 -13.41 -2.84
CA THR A 42 -7.88 -12.52 -3.41
C THR A 42 -7.09 -13.25 -4.49
N ALA A 43 -6.31 -12.52 -5.28
CA ALA A 43 -5.48 -13.09 -6.33
C ALA A 43 -4.44 -14.07 -5.79
N SER A 44 -4.01 -13.91 -4.53
CA SER A 44 -3.09 -14.83 -3.88
C SER A 44 -3.73 -16.16 -3.48
N GLY A 45 -5.05 -16.25 -3.50
CA GLY A 45 -5.80 -17.40 -3.01
C GLY A 45 -6.25 -17.27 -1.57
N GLU A 46 -5.86 -16.23 -0.87
CA GLU A 46 -6.33 -15.97 0.48
C GLU A 46 -7.75 -15.40 0.47
N ARG A 47 -8.47 -15.61 1.55
CA ARG A 47 -9.76 -14.96 1.74
C ARG A 47 -9.54 -13.48 2.05
N PHE A 48 -10.34 -12.60 1.43
CA PHE A 48 -10.30 -11.18 1.73
C PHE A 48 -10.86 -10.93 3.13
N ASP A 49 -10.13 -10.16 3.93
CA ASP A 49 -10.51 -9.80 5.29
C ASP A 49 -10.37 -8.29 5.47
N GLU A 50 -11.51 -7.60 5.63
CA GLU A 50 -11.53 -6.14 5.78
C GLU A 50 -10.83 -5.65 7.04
N GLN A 51 -10.65 -6.54 8.03
CA GLN A 51 -9.99 -6.23 9.30
C GLN A 51 -8.49 -6.47 9.26
N ALA A 52 -7.98 -7.11 8.22
CA ALA A 52 -6.55 -7.41 8.09
C ALA A 52 -5.80 -6.24 7.46
N LEU A 53 -4.52 -6.14 7.75
CA LEU A 53 -3.64 -5.13 7.17
C LEU A 53 -2.97 -5.71 5.92
N THR A 54 -3.76 -5.84 4.86
CA THR A 54 -3.31 -6.34 3.56
C THR A 54 -3.59 -5.32 2.48
N CYS A 55 -3.07 -5.56 1.28
CA CYS A 55 -3.24 -4.61 0.18
C CYS A 55 -3.24 -5.30 -1.17
N ALA A 56 -3.71 -4.56 -2.18
CA ALA A 56 -3.58 -4.91 -3.57
C ALA A 56 -2.63 -3.92 -4.25
N MET A 57 -1.75 -4.44 -5.08
CA MET A 57 -0.86 -3.67 -5.94
C MET A 57 -0.76 -4.37 -7.29
N ARG A 58 -0.27 -3.67 -8.31
CA ARG A 58 -0.16 -4.27 -9.65
C ARG A 58 1.13 -5.08 -9.77
N ARG A 59 1.30 -6.01 -8.87
CA ARG A 59 2.41 -6.95 -8.79
C ARG A 59 1.96 -8.19 -8.02
N ARG A 60 2.68 -9.29 -8.15
CA ARG A 60 2.23 -10.60 -7.68
C ARG A 60 3.18 -11.30 -6.70
N GLU A 61 4.14 -10.58 -6.11
CA GLU A 61 5.02 -11.19 -5.10
C GLU A 61 4.29 -11.29 -3.77
N TRP A 62 3.41 -12.26 -3.66
CA TRP A 62 2.56 -12.45 -2.48
C TRP A 62 3.37 -12.57 -1.19
N GLY A 63 2.91 -11.90 -0.15
CA GLY A 63 3.55 -11.94 1.15
C GLY A 63 4.54 -10.80 1.39
N LYS A 64 4.96 -10.09 0.36
CA LYS A 64 5.82 -8.91 0.55
C LYS A 64 5.09 -7.86 1.36
N ARG A 65 5.83 -7.15 2.21
CA ARG A 65 5.28 -6.12 3.07
C ARG A 65 5.77 -4.76 2.64
N PHE A 66 4.89 -3.78 2.83
CA PHE A 66 5.13 -2.40 2.40
C PHE A 66 4.76 -1.45 3.53
N LEU A 67 5.63 -0.46 3.76
CA LEU A 67 5.32 0.65 4.65
C LEU A 67 4.58 1.70 3.83
N VAL A 68 3.39 2.04 4.27
CA VAL A 68 2.56 3.07 3.64
C VAL A 68 2.50 4.26 4.58
N TYR A 69 2.91 5.43 4.08
CA TYR A 69 2.92 6.67 4.84
C TYR A 69 1.93 7.65 4.22
N SER A 70 1.04 8.20 5.04
CA SER A 70 0.06 9.21 4.60
C SER A 70 0.65 10.61 4.71
N HIS A 71 0.73 11.31 3.59
CA HIS A 71 1.17 12.71 3.59
C HIS A 71 0.16 13.64 4.27
N GLU A 72 -1.10 13.23 4.29
CA GLU A 72 -2.17 14.02 4.88
C GLU A 72 -2.17 13.96 6.41
N THR A 73 -1.99 12.77 6.97
CA THR A 73 -2.10 12.56 8.43
C THR A 73 -0.76 12.39 9.13
N GLY A 74 0.30 12.07 8.40
CA GLY A 74 1.60 11.75 8.97
C GLY A 74 1.68 10.36 9.60
N ARG A 75 0.61 9.55 9.49
CA ARG A 75 0.58 8.19 10.01
C ARG A 75 1.11 7.21 9.00
N SER A 76 1.60 6.08 9.48
CA SER A 76 2.08 5.00 8.62
C SER A 76 1.56 3.66 9.12
N VAL A 77 1.54 2.69 8.20
CA VAL A 77 1.12 1.32 8.49
C VAL A 77 1.89 0.37 7.59
N VAL A 78 2.20 -0.82 8.10
CA VAL A 78 2.79 -1.89 7.29
C VAL A 78 1.67 -2.82 6.83
N VAL A 79 1.60 -3.06 5.52
CA VAL A 79 0.58 -3.91 4.91
C VAL A 79 1.25 -5.00 4.10
N ARG A 80 0.56 -6.14 3.96
CA ARG A 80 1.07 -7.32 3.26
C ARG A 80 0.33 -7.49 1.94
N LEU A 81 1.08 -7.67 0.87
CA LEU A 81 0.53 -7.84 -0.48
C LEU A 81 -0.13 -9.22 -0.61
N ASN A 82 -1.42 -9.24 -0.93
CA ASN A 82 -2.14 -10.50 -1.17
C ASN A 82 -3.14 -10.42 -2.32
N ASP A 83 -3.22 -9.27 -3.01
CA ASP A 83 -4.18 -9.13 -4.10
C ASP A 83 -3.61 -8.28 -5.23
N TYR A 84 -4.21 -8.40 -6.41
CA TYR A 84 -3.81 -7.65 -7.59
C TYR A 84 -4.80 -6.53 -7.88
N GLY A 85 -4.31 -5.34 -8.06
CA GLY A 85 -5.06 -4.12 -8.33
C GLY A 85 -4.24 -2.92 -7.90
N PRO A 86 -4.72 -1.71 -8.04
CA PRO A 86 -6.01 -1.29 -8.60
C PRO A 86 -6.14 -1.58 -10.09
N GLY A 87 -7.36 -1.48 -10.59
CA GLY A 87 -7.65 -1.65 -12.00
C GLY A 87 -7.06 -0.53 -12.87
N LYS A 88 -7.25 -0.67 -14.19
CA LYS A 88 -6.66 0.28 -15.16
C LYS A 88 -7.14 1.72 -14.97
N GLY A 89 -8.44 1.91 -14.70
CA GLY A 89 -8.99 3.24 -14.50
C GLY A 89 -8.39 3.99 -13.33
N PRO A 90 -8.45 3.44 -12.12
CA PRO A 90 -7.80 4.07 -10.96
C PRO A 90 -6.30 4.26 -11.15
N THR A 91 -5.61 3.29 -11.75
CA THR A 91 -4.18 3.40 -12.02
C THR A 91 -3.88 4.59 -12.92
N ALA A 92 -4.70 4.82 -13.94
CA ALA A 92 -4.53 5.98 -14.84
C ALA A 92 -4.72 7.30 -14.09
N ARG A 93 -5.43 7.29 -12.97
CA ARG A 93 -5.64 8.47 -12.12
C ARG A 93 -4.67 8.55 -10.96
N GLY A 94 -3.60 7.77 -10.98
CA GLY A 94 -2.53 7.85 -10.00
C GLY A 94 -2.70 7.00 -8.76
N VAL A 95 -3.65 6.06 -8.74
CA VAL A 95 -3.81 5.12 -7.63
C VAL A 95 -2.76 4.02 -7.76
N ILE A 96 -1.95 3.83 -6.72
CA ILE A 96 -0.85 2.85 -6.73
C ILE A 96 -1.07 1.68 -5.76
N ILE A 97 -2.03 1.81 -4.86
CA ILE A 97 -2.30 0.78 -3.85
C ILE A 97 -3.76 0.84 -3.42
N ASP A 98 -4.36 -0.32 -3.25
CA ASP A 98 -5.67 -0.46 -2.62
C ASP A 98 -5.49 -1.09 -1.24
N LEU A 99 -6.02 -0.42 -0.23
CA LEU A 99 -5.94 -0.87 1.16
C LEU A 99 -7.25 -1.49 1.60
N THR A 100 -7.20 -2.26 2.68
CA THR A 100 -8.41 -2.70 3.36
C THR A 100 -8.99 -1.53 4.17
N PRO A 101 -10.25 -1.62 4.60
CA PRO A 101 -10.80 -0.65 5.54
C PRO A 101 -9.94 -0.49 6.80
N ALA A 102 -9.38 -1.59 7.32
CA ALA A 102 -8.47 -1.52 8.47
C ALA A 102 -7.23 -0.70 8.18
N GLY A 103 -6.64 -0.85 6.98
CA GLY A 103 -5.47 -0.06 6.57
C GLY A 103 -5.78 1.42 6.48
N MET A 104 -6.90 1.78 5.88
CA MET A 104 -7.33 3.17 5.78
C MET A 104 -7.57 3.79 7.15
N LYS A 105 -8.19 3.02 8.05
CA LYS A 105 -8.43 3.47 9.42
C LYS A 105 -7.11 3.71 10.15
N ALA A 106 -6.14 2.82 10.00
CA ALA A 106 -4.84 2.96 10.62
C ALA A 106 -4.12 4.23 10.16
N LEU A 107 -4.27 4.58 8.87
CA LEU A 107 -3.68 5.81 8.31
C LEU A 107 -4.50 7.06 8.63
N GLY A 108 -5.75 6.91 9.04
CA GLY A 108 -6.64 8.04 9.28
C GLY A 108 -7.11 8.72 8.01
N ILE A 109 -7.14 8.01 6.89
CA ILE A 109 -7.57 8.54 5.59
C ILE A 109 -9.00 8.10 5.29
N LYS A 110 -9.78 8.99 4.66
CA LYS A 110 -11.13 8.67 4.19
C LYS A 110 -11.16 8.70 2.66
N GLY A 111 -11.56 7.60 2.06
CA GLY A 111 -11.78 7.51 0.63
C GLY A 111 -10.51 7.40 -0.21
N LYS A 112 -9.74 8.47 -0.30
CA LYS A 112 -8.54 8.54 -1.13
C LYS A 112 -7.53 9.49 -0.50
N GLY A 113 -6.26 9.12 -0.53
CA GLY A 113 -5.23 9.99 0.04
C GLY A 113 -3.88 9.78 -0.61
N LEU A 114 -3.06 10.82 -0.60
CA LEU A 114 -1.70 10.77 -1.11
C LEU A 114 -0.79 10.03 -0.12
N VAL A 115 -0.08 9.03 -0.61
CA VAL A 115 0.79 8.19 0.22
C VAL A 115 2.15 7.98 -0.43
N SER A 116 3.12 7.60 0.39
CA SER A 116 4.39 7.02 -0.08
C SER A 116 4.38 5.55 0.30
N VAL A 117 4.83 4.70 -0.61
CA VAL A 117 4.85 3.24 -0.42
C VAL A 117 6.28 2.74 -0.61
N GLN A 118 6.78 2.02 0.36
CA GLN A 118 8.14 1.51 0.36
C GLN A 118 8.17 0.06 0.82
N GLU A 119 8.87 -0.79 0.07
CA GLU A 119 9.01 -2.19 0.45
C GLU A 119 9.79 -2.31 1.77
N VAL A 120 9.31 -3.15 2.67
CA VAL A 120 9.96 -3.42 3.95
C VAL A 120 10.88 -4.61 3.78
N GLN A 121 12.13 -4.43 4.13
CA GLN A 121 13.10 -5.54 4.11
C GLN A 121 12.76 -6.53 5.22
N GLN A 122 12.89 -7.81 4.89
CA GLN A 122 12.64 -8.89 5.85
C GLN A 122 13.92 -9.43 6.45
#